data_9a22c7f31bb00c8f837cdd15abc3312f
#
_entry.id   9a22c7f31bb00c8f837cdd15abc3312f
#
_cell.length_a   1.000
_cell.length_b   1.000
_cell.length_c   1.000
_cell.angle_alpha   90.00
_cell.angle_beta   90.00
_cell.angle_gamma   90.00
#
_symmetry.space_group_name_H-M   'P 1'
#
loop_
_entity.id
_entity.type
_entity.pdbx_description
1 polymer ?
#
loop_
_entity_poly.entity_id
_entity_poly.type
_entity_poly.pdbx_seq_one_letter_code
_entity_poly.pdbx_strand_id
1 'polypeptide(L)' 'MTEKRIIKKYPNRRLYDTAISKYVTLNDVKQLVIDKEPVQVLDAKTKEDLTRSVLLQVILEQEEEGKPIMSAE' A
#
# COMPACT_ATOMS: atom_id res chain seq x y z
N MET A 1 0.61 -19.35 -12.50
CA MET A 1 1.06 -19.16 -11.20
C MET A 1 1.28 -17.70 -10.88
N THR A 2 0.70 -17.25 -9.83
CA THR A 2 0.71 -15.84 -9.53
C THR A 2 1.75 -15.53 -8.48
N GLU A 3 2.67 -14.64 -8.80
CA GLU A 3 3.68 -14.23 -7.86
C GLU A 3 3.23 -12.96 -7.17
N LYS A 4 3.48 -12.90 -5.88
CA LYS A 4 3.13 -11.71 -5.14
C LYS A 4 4.11 -10.59 -5.45
N ARG A 5 3.56 -9.40 -5.57
CA ARG A 5 4.37 -8.21 -5.78
C ARG A 5 4.91 -7.75 -4.45
N ILE A 6 6.21 -7.78 -4.30
CA ILE A 6 6.84 -7.46 -3.02
C ILE A 6 7.12 -5.97 -2.94
N ILE A 7 6.56 -5.35 -1.91
CA ILE A 7 6.79 -3.93 -1.66
C ILE A 7 7.48 -3.80 -0.31
N LYS A 8 8.57 -3.04 -0.26
CA LYS A 8 9.31 -2.84 0.96
C LYS A 8 8.93 -1.50 1.59
N LYS A 9 8.65 -1.54 2.87
CA LYS A 9 8.29 -0.34 3.60
C LYS A 9 9.48 0.19 4.37
N TYR A 10 9.84 1.44 4.13
CA TYR A 10 10.94 2.09 4.78
C TYR A 10 10.45 3.01 5.89
N PRO A 11 11.33 3.40 6.82
CA PRO A 11 10.89 4.17 8.00
C PRO A 11 10.17 5.47 7.70
N ASN A 12 10.52 6.13 6.62
CA ASN A 12 9.92 7.43 6.29
C ASN A 12 8.63 7.30 5.51
N ARG A 13 7.89 6.23 5.73
CA ARG A 13 6.66 5.97 5.01
C ARG A 13 6.88 5.77 3.53
N ARG A 14 8.10 5.47 3.16
CA ARG A 14 8.40 5.21 1.76
C ARG A 14 8.13 3.76 1.45
N LEU A 15 7.55 3.54 0.29
CA LEU A 15 7.26 2.20 -0.18
C LEU A 15 8.02 1.98 -1.47
N TYR A 16 8.75 0.88 -1.54
CA TYR A 16 9.55 0.56 -2.71
C TYR A 16 9.01 -0.69 -3.35
N ASP A 17 8.59 -0.56 -4.60
CA ASP A 17 8.03 -1.68 -5.35
C ASP A 17 9.16 -2.40 -6.06
N THR A 18 9.47 -3.60 -5.58
CA THR A 18 10.59 -4.35 -6.16
C THR A 18 10.29 -4.88 -7.55
N ALA A 19 9.02 -4.98 -7.90
CA ALA A 19 8.67 -5.49 -9.22
C ALA A 19 9.03 -4.51 -10.32
N ILE A 20 8.91 -3.22 -10.05
CA ILE A 20 9.22 -2.20 -11.04
C ILE A 20 10.41 -1.36 -10.63
N SER A 21 11.02 -1.67 -9.49
CA SER A 21 12.22 -0.99 -9.00
C SER A 21 12.00 0.52 -8.86
N LYS A 22 10.87 0.89 -8.29
CA LYS A 22 10.55 2.30 -8.09
C LYS A 22 9.85 2.50 -6.76
N TYR A 23 10.01 3.70 -6.21
CA TYR A 23 9.24 4.08 -5.05
C TYR A 23 7.80 4.35 -5.45
N VAL A 24 6.88 3.95 -4.60
CA VAL A 24 5.46 4.13 -4.87
C VAL A 24 4.82 4.75 -3.63
N THR A 25 3.60 5.26 -3.81
CA THR A 25 2.85 5.84 -2.72
C THR A 25 1.77 4.89 -2.25
N LEU A 26 1.12 5.25 -1.14
CA LEU A 26 -0.01 4.45 -0.68
C LEU A 26 -1.10 4.41 -1.74
N ASN A 27 -1.25 5.51 -2.46
CA ASN A 27 -2.26 5.55 -3.51
C ASN A 27 -1.95 4.54 -4.60
N ASP A 28 -0.67 4.37 -4.91
CA ASP A 28 -0.27 3.36 -5.88
C ASP A 28 -0.59 1.96 -5.39
N VAL A 29 -0.35 1.72 -4.09
CA VAL A 29 -0.68 0.42 -3.52
C VAL A 29 -2.18 0.21 -3.54
N LYS A 30 -2.95 1.26 -3.26
CA LYS A 30 -4.39 1.17 -3.32
C LYS A 30 -4.85 0.73 -4.71
N GLN A 31 -4.23 1.29 -5.74
CA GLN A 31 -4.58 0.92 -7.10
C GLN A 31 -4.29 -0.54 -7.37
N LEU A 32 -3.18 -1.04 -6.86
CA LEU A 32 -2.85 -2.46 -7.02
C LEU A 32 -3.90 -3.33 -6.36
N VAL A 33 -4.37 -2.92 -5.20
CA VAL A 33 -5.40 -3.68 -4.50
C VAL A 33 -6.70 -3.67 -5.29
N ILE A 34 -7.05 -2.53 -5.84
CA ILE A 34 -8.25 -2.42 -6.64
C ILE A 34 -8.16 -3.31 -7.86
N ASP A 35 -6.97 -3.40 -8.44
CA ASP A 35 -6.74 -4.24 -9.61
C ASP A 35 -6.60 -5.70 -9.24
N LYS A 36 -6.74 -6.02 -7.95
CA LYS A 36 -6.64 -7.40 -7.46
C LYS A 36 -5.29 -8.02 -7.73
N GLU A 37 -4.26 -7.20 -7.71
CA GLU A 37 -2.90 -7.70 -7.82
C GLU A 37 -2.49 -8.28 -6.48
N PRO A 38 -1.86 -9.46 -6.46
CA PRO A 38 -1.36 -10.00 -5.21
C PRO A 38 -0.17 -9.20 -4.73
N VAL A 39 -0.32 -8.57 -3.57
CA VAL A 39 0.69 -7.67 -3.02
C VAL A 39 1.11 -8.16 -1.65
N GLN A 40 2.39 -8.10 -1.37
CA GLN A 40 2.92 -8.38 -0.05
C GLN A 40 3.83 -7.24 0.36
N VAL A 41 3.58 -6.66 1.53
CA VAL A 41 4.38 -5.55 2.03
C VAL A 41 5.24 -6.04 3.18
N LEU A 42 6.54 -5.82 3.08
CA LEU A 42 7.47 -6.23 4.10
C LEU A 42 8.24 -5.04 4.62
N ASP A 43 8.57 -5.09 5.91
CA ASP A 43 9.44 -4.07 6.47
C ASP A 43 10.83 -4.21 5.87
N ALA A 44 11.37 -3.12 5.34
CA ALA A 44 12.66 -3.17 4.67
C ALA A 44 13.78 -3.56 5.63
N LYS A 45 13.58 -3.26 6.91
CA LYS A 45 14.62 -3.48 7.91
C LYS A 45 14.50 -4.85 8.57
N THR A 46 13.33 -5.17 9.06
CA THR A 46 13.12 -6.40 9.82
C THR A 46 12.55 -7.52 9.00
N LYS A 47 12.06 -7.19 7.80
CA LYS A 47 11.43 -8.16 6.91
C LYS A 47 10.13 -8.69 7.48
N GLU A 48 9.57 -7.97 8.43
CA GLU A 48 8.30 -8.34 9.01
C GLU A 48 7.19 -8.11 8.00
N ASP A 49 6.19 -8.97 8.00
CA ASP A 49 5.07 -8.86 7.06
C ASP A 49 4.13 -7.77 7.54
N LEU A 50 4.07 -6.68 6.81
CA LEU A 50 3.23 -5.54 7.14
C LEU A 50 2.04 -5.41 6.19
N THR A 51 1.77 -6.45 5.43
CA THR A 51 0.73 -6.37 4.40
C THR A 51 -0.60 -5.94 4.97
N ARG A 52 -1.03 -6.58 6.04
CA ARG A 52 -2.32 -6.26 6.62
C ARG A 52 -2.37 -4.82 7.11
N SER A 53 -1.33 -4.38 7.80
CA SER A 53 -1.30 -3.03 8.32
C SER A 53 -1.38 -1.99 7.23
N VAL A 54 -0.63 -2.21 6.16
CA VAL A 54 -0.61 -1.26 5.06
C VAL A 54 -1.94 -1.27 4.33
N LEU A 55 -2.53 -2.43 4.12
CA LEU A 55 -3.81 -2.50 3.44
C LEU A 55 -4.91 -1.82 4.25
N LEU A 56 -4.87 -1.98 5.57
CA LEU A 56 -5.82 -1.29 6.42
C LEU A 56 -5.65 0.22 6.32
N GLN A 57 -4.41 0.66 6.26
CA GLN A 57 -4.13 2.08 6.12
C GLN A 57 -4.65 2.61 4.79
N VAL A 58 -4.50 1.83 3.75
CA VAL A 58 -5.02 2.22 2.45
C VAL A 58 -6.53 2.39 2.50
N ILE A 59 -7.21 1.47 3.15
CA ILE A 59 -8.66 1.54 3.27
C ILE A 59 -9.08 2.77 4.05
N LEU A 60 -8.40 3.03 5.15
CA LEU A 60 -8.72 4.19 5.97
C LEU A 60 -8.53 5.50 5.21
N GLU A 61 -7.46 5.59 4.46
CA GLU A 61 -7.22 6.80 3.71
C GLU A 61 -8.26 7.00 2.62
N GLN A 62 -8.69 5.91 2.03
CA GLN A 62 -9.71 6.00 1.02
C GLN A 62 -11.01 6.52 1.61
N GLU A 63 -11.36 6.07 2.80
CA GLU A 63 -12.54 6.55 3.47
C GLU A 63 -12.43 8.02 3.81
N GLU A 64 -11.26 8.43 4.24
CA GLU A 64 -11.05 9.83 4.58
C GLU A 64 -11.19 10.72 3.37
N GLU A 65 -10.70 10.25 2.25
CA GLU A 65 -10.82 11.03 1.03
C GLU A 65 -12.26 11.20 0.61
N GLY A 66 -13.06 10.19 0.84
CA GLY A 66 -14.46 10.29 0.49
C GLY A 66 -15.26 11.09 1.49
N LYS A 67 -14.92 10.97 2.75
CA LYS A 67 -15.69 11.64 3.77
C LYS A 67 -15.70 13.15 3.70
N PRO A 68 -14.55 13.79 3.51
CA PRO A 68 -14.55 15.26 3.49
C PRO A 68 -15.53 15.82 2.50
N ILE A 69 -15.70 15.15 1.41
CA ILE A 69 -16.61 15.63 0.40
C ILE A 69 -18.02 15.65 0.94
N MET A 70 -18.39 14.58 1.62
CA MET A 70 -19.71 14.52 2.13
C MET A 70 -19.91 15.41 3.32
N SER A 71 -18.93 15.47 4.17
CA SER A 71 -19.11 16.26 5.36
C SER A 71 -19.03 17.73 5.07
N ALA A 72 -18.51 18.09 3.95
CA ALA A 72 -18.45 19.50 3.64
C ALA A 72 -19.81 20.08 3.47
N GLU A 73 -20.76 19.22 3.31
CA GLU A 73 -22.07 19.70 3.18
C GLU A 73 -22.64 20.16 4.28
#